data_5503a52b4c76b4fc43a6d74143b11b50
#
_entry.id   5503a52b4c76b4fc43a6d74143b11b50
#
_cell.length_a   1.000
_cell.length_b   1.000
_cell.length_c   1.000
_cell.angle_alpha   90.00
_cell.angle_beta   90.00
_cell.angle_gamma   90.00
#
_symmetry.space_group_name_H-M   'P 1'
#
loop_
_entity.id
_entity.type
_entity.pdbx_description
1 polymer ?
#
loop_
_entity_poly.entity_id
_entity_poly.type
_entity_poly.pdbx_seq_one_letter_code
_entity_poly.pdbx_strand_id
1 'polypeptide(L)'
;MVVTSMDINNKEFKKVFRGYDCDEVDEFLDKVAEDYEALYKENSFLKERLEVADEKLKHYSKIEENIQKTLVLAQSAAEQAKSSAQNEAELIIRQAN
;
A
#
# COMPACT_ATOMS: atom_id res chain seq x y z
N MET A 1 14.88 22.66 -4.69
CA MET A 1 13.76 23.08 -5.55
C MET A 1 13.74 22.26 -6.82
N VAL A 2 12.60 21.66 -7.14
CA VAL A 2 12.48 20.70 -8.24
C VAL A 2 12.08 21.42 -9.53
N VAL A 3 12.76 21.12 -10.64
CA VAL A 3 12.35 21.58 -11.96
C VAL A 3 11.11 20.82 -12.40
N THR A 4 10.04 21.55 -12.72
CA THR A 4 8.80 20.95 -13.20
C THR A 4 8.77 20.88 -14.72
N SER A 5 7.84 20.08 -15.28
CA SER A 5 7.63 20.04 -16.73
C SER A 5 7.25 21.42 -17.29
N MET A 6 6.53 22.20 -16.48
CA MET A 6 6.15 23.56 -16.84
C MET A 6 7.38 24.49 -16.93
N ASP A 7 8.32 24.35 -16.00
CA ASP A 7 9.57 25.08 -16.03
C ASP A 7 10.39 24.77 -17.29
N ILE A 8 10.39 23.51 -17.72
CA ILE A 8 11.09 23.07 -18.91
C ILE A 8 10.42 23.67 -20.16
N ASN A 9 9.09 23.62 -20.23
CA ASN A 9 8.34 24.14 -21.38
C ASN A 9 8.43 25.66 -21.50
N ASN A 10 8.53 26.36 -20.38
CA ASN A 10 8.54 27.82 -20.35
C ASN A 10 9.95 28.40 -20.32
N LYS A 11 10.97 27.57 -20.28
CA LYS A 11 12.36 28.04 -20.22
C LYS A 11 12.76 28.77 -21.48
N GLU A 12 13.20 30.00 -21.33
CA GLU A 12 13.76 30.81 -22.39
C GLU A 12 15.23 31.07 -22.13
N PHE A 13 16.07 30.92 -23.15
CA PHE A 13 17.49 31.16 -23.03
C PHE A 13 17.84 32.45 -23.76
N LYS A 14 18.79 33.17 -23.22
CA LYS A 14 19.33 34.40 -23.82
C LYS A 14 19.98 34.05 -25.14
N LYS A 15 19.58 34.72 -26.21
CA LYS A 15 20.17 34.56 -27.54
C LYS A 15 21.46 35.41 -27.62
N VAL A 16 22.52 34.81 -28.13
CA VAL A 16 23.76 35.46 -28.43
C VAL A 16 24.03 35.39 -29.94
N PHE A 17 25.14 35.95 -30.42
CA PHE A 17 25.39 36.10 -31.86
C PHE A 17 25.23 34.82 -32.67
N ARG A 18 25.56 33.63 -32.12
CA ARG A 18 25.43 32.35 -32.82
C ARG A 18 24.51 31.36 -32.10
N GLY A 19 23.46 31.85 -31.49
CA GLY A 19 22.49 31.01 -30.83
C GLY A 19 22.27 31.41 -29.37
N TYR A 20 22.16 30.41 -28.48
CA TYR A 20 21.96 30.65 -27.04
C TYR A 20 23.32 30.68 -26.32
N ASP A 21 23.33 31.29 -25.14
CA ASP A 21 24.48 31.27 -24.25
C ASP A 21 24.68 29.84 -23.75
N CYS A 22 25.81 29.21 -24.13
CA CYS A 22 26.10 27.82 -23.78
C CYS A 22 26.15 27.59 -22.27
N ASP A 23 26.75 28.54 -21.55
CA ASP A 23 26.88 28.43 -20.10
C ASP A 23 25.50 28.43 -19.41
N GLU A 24 24.61 29.27 -19.90
CA GLU A 24 23.25 29.35 -19.39
C GLU A 24 22.45 28.05 -19.66
N VAL A 25 22.58 27.50 -20.86
CA VAL A 25 21.96 26.25 -21.25
C VAL A 25 22.51 25.09 -20.41
N ASP A 26 23.83 25.00 -20.29
CA ASP A 26 24.49 23.94 -19.53
C ASP A 26 24.11 24.00 -18.06
N GLU A 27 24.05 25.16 -17.47
CA GLU A 27 23.64 25.36 -16.08
C GLU A 27 22.20 24.87 -15.86
N PHE A 28 21.31 25.22 -16.79
CA PHE A 28 19.92 24.77 -16.71
C PHE A 28 19.80 23.25 -16.86
N LEU A 29 20.52 22.67 -17.82
CA LEU A 29 20.49 21.22 -18.06
C LEU A 29 21.09 20.45 -16.90
N ASP A 30 22.14 20.97 -16.26
CA ASP A 30 22.72 20.35 -15.06
C ASP A 30 21.70 20.30 -13.94
N LYS A 31 20.94 21.37 -13.78
CA LYS A 31 19.89 21.42 -12.77
C LYS A 31 18.75 20.44 -13.09
N VAL A 32 18.35 20.37 -14.36
CA VAL A 32 17.33 19.39 -14.81
C VAL A 32 17.80 17.96 -14.54
N ALA A 33 19.06 17.66 -14.87
CA ALA A 33 19.62 16.33 -14.68
C ALA A 33 19.68 15.97 -13.20
N GLU A 34 20.08 16.90 -12.35
CA GLU A 34 20.12 16.72 -10.90
C GLU A 34 18.73 16.43 -10.32
N ASP A 35 17.75 17.23 -10.71
CA ASP A 35 16.38 17.06 -10.24
C ASP A 35 15.75 15.79 -10.79
N TYR A 36 16.06 15.44 -12.04
CA TYR A 36 15.59 14.18 -12.64
C TYR A 36 16.13 12.99 -11.87
N GLU A 37 17.42 12.99 -11.54
CA GLU A 37 18.02 11.90 -10.78
C GLU A 37 17.40 11.79 -9.40
N ALA A 38 17.17 12.90 -8.72
CA ALA A 38 16.53 12.92 -7.41
C ALA A 38 15.12 12.33 -7.48
N LEU A 39 14.35 12.73 -8.48
CA LEU A 39 12.98 12.21 -8.68
C LEU A 39 12.98 10.74 -9.06
N TYR A 40 13.94 10.30 -9.85
CA TYR A 40 14.10 8.91 -10.23
C TYR A 40 14.32 8.03 -8.99
N LYS A 41 15.23 8.46 -8.11
CA LYS A 41 15.51 7.75 -6.87
C LYS A 41 14.30 7.72 -5.93
N GLU A 42 13.62 8.85 -5.81
CA GLU A 42 12.40 8.94 -5.01
C GLU A 42 11.31 8.02 -5.57
N ASN A 43 11.16 7.98 -6.90
CA ASN A 43 10.19 7.11 -7.55
C ASN A 43 10.49 5.63 -7.27
N SER A 44 11.76 5.22 -7.39
CA SER A 44 12.17 3.86 -7.07
C SER A 44 11.88 3.50 -5.62
N PHE A 45 12.18 4.41 -4.72
CA PHE A 45 11.95 4.23 -3.29
C PHE A 45 10.46 4.07 -2.99
N LEU A 46 9.63 4.93 -3.60
CA LEU A 46 8.17 4.87 -3.42
C LEU A 46 7.58 3.58 -3.97
N LYS A 47 8.10 3.09 -5.10
CA LYS A 47 7.68 1.81 -5.67
C LYS A 47 7.98 0.65 -4.74
N GLU A 48 9.17 0.65 -4.14
CA GLU A 48 9.55 -0.38 -3.15
C GLU A 48 8.63 -0.34 -1.93
N ARG A 49 8.36 0.84 -1.42
CA ARG A 49 7.45 1.02 -0.29
C ARG A 49 6.03 0.55 -0.63
N LEU A 50 5.61 0.81 -1.86
CA LEU A 50 4.29 0.36 -2.33
C LEU A 50 4.21 -1.16 -2.38
N GLU A 51 5.25 -1.83 -2.87
CA GLU A 51 5.31 -3.29 -2.89
C GLU A 51 5.25 -3.88 -1.49
N VAL A 52 6.01 -3.32 -0.54
CA VAL A 52 6.00 -3.76 0.84
C VAL A 52 4.62 -3.57 1.47
N ALA A 53 3.99 -2.42 1.22
CA ALA A 53 2.64 -2.14 1.71
C ALA A 53 1.61 -3.12 1.13
N ASP A 54 1.73 -3.43 -0.16
CA ASP A 54 0.84 -4.37 -0.83
C ASP A 54 0.97 -5.78 -0.25
N GLU A 55 2.19 -6.23 0.01
CA GLU A 55 2.44 -7.53 0.65
C GLU A 55 1.85 -7.58 2.06
N LYS A 56 2.00 -6.50 2.82
CA LYS A 56 1.43 -6.39 4.16
C LYS A 56 -0.10 -6.45 4.12
N LEU A 57 -0.70 -5.76 3.15
CA LEU A 57 -2.15 -5.79 2.99
C LEU A 57 -2.65 -7.19 2.66
N LYS A 58 -1.96 -7.91 1.80
CA LYS A 58 -2.28 -9.30 1.46
C LYS A 58 -2.18 -10.20 2.70
N HIS A 59 -1.14 -10.00 3.49
CA HIS A 59 -0.93 -10.74 4.72
C HIS A 59 -2.06 -10.49 5.73
N TYR A 60 -2.40 -9.22 5.95
CA TYR A 60 -3.48 -8.85 6.87
C TYR A 60 -4.84 -9.34 6.38
N SER A 61 -5.09 -9.28 5.08
CA SER A 61 -6.31 -9.81 4.48
C SER A 61 -6.47 -11.31 4.75
N LYS A 62 -5.36 -12.04 4.68
CA LYS A 62 -5.35 -13.47 4.97
C LYS A 62 -5.61 -13.76 6.44
N ILE A 63 -5.03 -12.96 7.33
CA ILE A 63 -5.27 -13.06 8.77
C ILE A 63 -6.76 -12.79 9.07
N GLU A 64 -7.31 -11.74 8.48
CA GLU A 64 -8.73 -11.41 8.64
C GLU A 64 -9.64 -12.57 8.19
N GLU A 65 -9.33 -13.17 7.05
CA GLU A 65 -10.06 -14.32 6.53
C GLU A 65 -10.00 -15.50 7.51
N ASN A 66 -8.82 -15.76 8.07
CA ASN A 66 -8.64 -16.84 9.06
C ASN A 66 -9.40 -16.55 10.35
N ILE A 67 -9.42 -15.30 10.80
CA ILE A 67 -10.20 -14.89 11.98
C ILE A 67 -11.69 -15.12 11.72
N GLN A 68 -12.19 -14.75 10.56
CA GLN A 68 -13.59 -14.97 10.19
C GLN A 68 -13.94 -16.45 10.22
N LYS A 69 -13.10 -17.30 9.64
CA LYS A 69 -13.29 -18.75 9.67
C LYS A 69 -13.31 -19.31 11.08
N THR A 70 -12.38 -18.83 11.92
CA THR A 70 -12.29 -19.25 13.33
C THR A 70 -13.53 -18.85 14.11
N LEU A 71 -14.06 -17.64 13.88
CA LEU A 71 -15.27 -17.17 14.53
C LEU A 71 -16.49 -18.04 14.14
N VAL A 72 -16.60 -18.38 12.86
CA VAL A 72 -17.68 -19.26 12.39
C VAL A 72 -17.60 -20.63 13.05
N LEU A 73 -16.40 -21.21 13.12
CA LEU A 73 -16.18 -22.49 13.78
C LEU A 73 -16.49 -22.43 15.27
N ALA A 74 -16.09 -21.34 15.94
CA ALA A 74 -16.37 -21.14 17.36
C ALA A 74 -17.88 -21.03 17.63
N GLN A 75 -18.61 -20.31 16.78
CA GLN A 75 -20.05 -20.19 16.88
C GLN A 75 -20.74 -21.54 16.69
N SER A 76 -20.32 -22.31 15.71
CA SER A 76 -20.84 -23.65 15.43
C SER A 76 -20.58 -24.58 16.60
N ALA A 77 -19.38 -24.56 17.16
CA ALA A 77 -19.01 -25.36 18.33
C ALA A 77 -19.86 -24.98 19.56
N ALA A 78 -20.07 -23.68 19.77
CA ALA A 78 -20.88 -23.19 20.89
C ALA A 78 -22.33 -23.64 20.76
N GLU A 79 -22.92 -23.57 19.57
CA GLU A 79 -24.28 -24.02 19.30
C GLU A 79 -24.41 -25.53 19.52
N GLN A 80 -23.42 -26.30 19.08
CA GLN A 80 -23.38 -27.73 19.26
C GLN A 80 -23.27 -28.11 20.74
N ALA A 81 -22.43 -27.42 21.48
CA ALA A 81 -22.28 -27.61 22.91
C ALA A 81 -23.59 -27.30 23.67
N LYS A 82 -24.27 -26.22 23.27
CA LYS A 82 -25.58 -25.86 23.83
C LYS A 82 -26.61 -26.90 23.55
N SER A 83 -26.69 -27.40 22.33
CA SER A 83 -27.62 -28.44 21.92
C SER A 83 -27.37 -29.73 22.70
N SER A 84 -26.12 -30.16 22.83
CA SER A 84 -25.76 -31.34 23.59
C SER A 84 -26.12 -31.21 25.07
N ALA A 85 -25.87 -30.03 25.68
CA ALA A 85 -26.25 -29.79 27.07
C ALA A 85 -27.74 -29.83 27.29
N GLN A 86 -28.51 -29.28 26.35
CA GLN A 86 -30.00 -29.35 26.41
C GLN A 86 -30.52 -30.78 26.31
N ASN A 87 -29.96 -31.56 25.39
CA ASN A 87 -30.31 -32.95 25.23
C ASN A 87 -29.99 -33.78 26.45
N GLU A 88 -28.82 -33.54 27.05
CA GLU A 88 -28.40 -34.20 28.28
C GLU A 88 -29.33 -33.86 29.45
N ALA A 89 -29.69 -32.59 29.58
CA ALA A 89 -30.63 -32.14 30.60
C ALA A 89 -32.00 -32.79 30.44
N GLU A 90 -32.49 -32.88 29.23
CA GLU A 90 -33.78 -33.57 28.94
C GLU A 90 -33.72 -35.03 29.32
N LEU A 91 -32.62 -35.72 28.99
CA LEU A 91 -32.41 -37.10 29.38
C LEU A 91 -32.42 -37.30 30.89
N ILE A 92 -31.75 -36.43 31.63
CA ILE A 92 -31.74 -36.46 33.11
C ILE A 92 -33.16 -36.30 33.64
N ILE A 93 -33.90 -35.35 33.13
CA ILE A 93 -35.30 -35.12 33.54
C ILE A 93 -36.16 -36.35 33.26
N ARG A 94 -36.02 -36.96 32.10
CA ARG A 94 -36.78 -38.19 31.75
C ARG A 94 -36.43 -39.36 32.67
N GLN A 95 -35.15 -39.50 33.01
CA GLN A 95 -34.71 -40.58 33.90
C GLN A 95 -35.17 -40.38 35.35
N ALA A 96 -35.34 -39.13 35.77
CA ALA A 96 -35.79 -38.78 37.09
C ALA A 96 -37.29 -39.02 37.27
N ASN A 97 -38.03 -39.00 36.17
CA ASN A 97 -39.48 -39.31 36.18
C ASN A 97 -39.72 -40.79 35.92
#